data_545ecfccca5783b96d9e692a61988988
#
_entry.id   545ecfccca5783b96d9e692a61988988
#
_cell.length_a   1.000
_cell.length_b   1.000
_cell.length_c   1.000
_cell.angle_alpha   90.00
_cell.angle_beta   90.00
_cell.angle_gamma   90.00
#
_symmetry.space_group_name_H-M   'P 1'
#
loop_
_entity.id
_entity.type
_entity.pdbx_description
1 polymer ?
#
loop_
_entity_poly.entity_id
_entity_poly.type
_entity_poly.pdbx_seq_one_letter_code
_entity_poly.pdbx_strand_id
1 'polypeptide(L)'
;MNRTLYTLLFHLGLPLVALRLWWRARRAPAYAKRIGERFSLSLPEVPPGGIWVHTVSVGESIAAAPMVRALLERHPQLPVTVTCMTPTGSERIRALFGEQVRHCYLPYDLPWAAARFLDRVRPRLAVIMETELWPNHIHACAVRGIPVALANARLSERSARGYARFAGLTRPMLAELSWIAVQTEAEAERFRRLGARPECVSVTGSIKFDLRIDPQLPLAAAALREEWDATARPLWIAASTHAGEDEIVLAAHRRLLETRPDALLILVPRHPERFAGVHELCRREGFATVRRSGGEPVARATQVLLGDTMGELLFLYALADIAFVGGSLVPNGGHNLLEPAALGKPVFAGPHLFNFLDIAAQLRDAGALLEVTDAGELCDGLARLWAQPEVATAMATAGEKVLRNNQGALERLLAGLARLLGRGG
;
A
#
# COMPACT_ATOMS: atom_id res chain seq x y z
N MET A 1 29.18 11.99 9.84
CA MET A 1 29.24 10.53 10.07
C MET A 1 29.55 9.87 8.73
N ASN A 2 30.52 8.99 8.68
CA ASN A 2 30.82 8.14 7.51
C ASN A 2 30.35 6.69 7.76
N ARG A 3 30.46 5.80 6.75
CA ARG A 3 29.99 4.41 6.82
C ARG A 3 30.73 3.59 7.92
N THR A 4 32.02 3.83 8.12
CA THR A 4 32.79 3.14 9.18
C THR A 4 32.25 3.45 10.56
N LEU A 5 32.02 4.74 10.86
CA LEU A 5 31.45 5.17 12.15
C LEU A 5 30.01 4.66 12.30
N TYR A 6 29.21 4.69 11.23
CA TYR A 6 27.86 4.09 11.22
C TYR A 6 27.92 2.61 11.60
N THR A 7 28.81 1.85 10.95
CA THR A 7 29.00 0.42 11.20
C THR A 7 29.44 0.14 12.64
N LEU A 8 30.37 0.93 13.16
CA LEU A 8 30.82 0.80 14.55
C LEU A 8 29.66 1.05 15.53
N LEU A 9 28.91 2.14 15.33
CA LEU A 9 27.76 2.46 16.17
C LEU A 9 26.67 1.38 16.08
N PHE A 10 26.48 0.79 14.89
CA PHE A 10 25.53 -0.29 14.72
C PHE A 10 25.95 -1.56 15.49
N HIS A 11 27.25 -1.92 15.46
CA HIS A 11 27.77 -3.04 16.25
C HIS A 11 27.60 -2.79 17.76
N LEU A 12 27.93 -1.58 18.24
CA LEU A 12 27.75 -1.21 19.65
C LEU A 12 26.26 -1.22 20.06
N GLY A 13 25.36 -0.94 19.10
CA GLY A 13 23.91 -0.97 19.30
C GLY A 13 23.27 -2.37 19.26
N LEU A 14 24.01 -3.43 18.84
CA LEU A 14 23.47 -4.78 18.73
C LEU A 14 22.79 -5.32 20.00
N PRO A 15 23.32 -5.12 21.21
CA PRO A 15 22.64 -5.53 22.43
C PRO A 15 21.26 -4.88 22.59
N LEU A 16 21.13 -3.60 22.21
CA LEU A 16 19.84 -2.88 22.24
C LEU A 16 18.88 -3.41 21.19
N VAL A 17 19.37 -3.76 19.99
CA VAL A 17 18.59 -4.41 18.94
C VAL A 17 18.07 -5.78 19.41
N ALA A 18 18.92 -6.58 20.04
CA ALA A 18 18.56 -7.88 20.61
C ALA A 18 17.51 -7.74 21.73
N LEU A 19 17.71 -6.77 22.65
CA LEU A 19 16.76 -6.48 23.73
C LEU A 19 15.39 -6.01 23.16
N ARG A 20 15.41 -5.13 22.17
CA ARG A 20 14.18 -4.67 21.49
C ARG A 20 13.47 -5.83 20.79
N LEU A 21 14.22 -6.72 20.13
CA LEU A 21 13.65 -7.90 19.46
C LEU A 21 13.01 -8.84 20.48
N TRP A 22 13.69 -9.11 21.59
CA TRP A 22 13.18 -9.91 22.70
C TRP A 22 11.92 -9.31 23.33
N TRP A 23 11.91 -7.98 23.58
CA TRP A 23 10.74 -7.29 24.11
C TRP A 23 9.55 -7.33 23.16
N ARG A 24 9.79 -7.15 21.84
CA ARG A 24 8.75 -7.33 20.81
C ARG A 24 8.23 -8.75 20.75
N ALA A 25 9.12 -9.73 20.87
CA ALA A 25 8.77 -11.16 20.87
C ALA A 25 7.83 -11.55 22.03
N ARG A 26 7.92 -10.87 23.17
CA ARG A 26 6.97 -11.06 24.29
C ARG A 26 5.56 -10.61 23.96
N ARG A 27 5.41 -9.56 23.15
CA ARG A 27 4.11 -9.03 22.74
C ARG A 27 3.58 -9.69 21.47
N ALA A 28 4.48 -10.08 20.59
CA ALA A 28 4.17 -10.72 19.31
C ALA A 28 5.19 -11.86 19.06
N PRO A 29 4.86 -13.11 19.43
CA PRO A 29 5.79 -14.26 19.36
C PRO A 29 6.38 -14.51 17.97
N ALA A 30 5.74 -14.06 16.92
CA ALA A 30 6.25 -14.14 15.56
C ALA A 30 7.62 -13.45 15.37
N TYR A 31 7.97 -12.45 16.22
CA TYR A 31 9.29 -11.80 16.18
C TYR A 31 10.42 -12.71 16.69
N ALA A 32 10.12 -13.73 17.50
CA ALA A 32 11.10 -14.73 17.94
C ALA A 32 11.41 -15.78 16.88
N LYS A 33 10.56 -15.90 15.85
CA LYS A 33 10.76 -16.89 14.78
C LYS A 33 11.79 -16.38 13.77
N ARG A 34 12.58 -17.32 13.21
CA ARG A 34 13.51 -17.05 12.10
C ARG A 34 14.57 -15.97 12.42
N ILE A 35 15.03 -15.87 13.69
CA ILE A 35 16.05 -14.89 14.12
C ILE A 35 17.36 -15.09 13.35
N GLY A 36 17.73 -16.33 13.03
CA GLY A 36 18.94 -16.64 12.26
C GLY A 36 18.99 -15.95 10.90
N GLU A 37 17.85 -15.73 10.25
CA GLU A 37 17.81 -14.99 8.97
C GLU A 37 18.24 -13.52 9.15
N ARG A 38 17.82 -12.88 10.26
CA ARG A 38 18.17 -11.48 10.57
C ARG A 38 19.66 -11.24 10.79
N PHE A 39 20.43 -12.31 10.90
CA PHE A 39 21.89 -12.30 11.02
C PHE A 39 22.57 -13.13 9.92
N SER A 40 21.85 -13.52 8.87
CA SER A 40 22.35 -14.38 7.78
C SER A 40 22.97 -15.71 8.28
N LEU A 41 22.48 -16.24 9.40
CA LEU A 41 22.95 -17.52 9.96
C LEU A 41 22.18 -18.71 9.42
N SER A 42 20.91 -18.51 9.03
CA SER A 42 20.03 -19.55 8.46
C SER A 42 19.20 -18.95 7.33
N LEU A 43 19.78 -18.83 6.15
CA LEU A 43 19.08 -18.33 4.95
C LEU A 43 18.53 -19.53 4.14
N PRO A 44 17.38 -19.36 3.48
CA PRO A 44 16.85 -20.37 2.58
C PRO A 44 17.79 -20.62 1.40
N GLU A 45 17.63 -21.78 0.77
CA GLU A 45 18.29 -22.04 -0.51
C GLU A 45 17.65 -21.21 -1.60
N VAL A 46 18.51 -20.47 -2.32
CA VAL A 46 18.09 -19.58 -3.41
C VAL A 46 18.95 -19.91 -4.63
N PRO A 47 18.35 -20.18 -5.78
CA PRO A 47 19.11 -20.26 -7.02
C PRO A 47 19.81 -18.93 -7.30
N PRO A 48 21.08 -18.93 -7.75
CA PRO A 48 21.82 -17.71 -8.03
C PRO A 48 21.34 -17.01 -9.31
N GLY A 49 21.73 -15.75 -9.47
CA GLY A 49 21.50 -14.99 -10.70
C GLY A 49 20.11 -14.39 -10.83
N GLY A 50 19.34 -14.34 -9.74
CA GLY A 50 17.99 -13.80 -9.72
C GLY A 50 17.88 -12.32 -9.44
N ILE A 51 16.67 -11.88 -9.12
CA ILE A 51 16.34 -10.51 -8.74
C ILE A 51 16.03 -10.50 -7.23
N TRP A 52 16.69 -9.64 -6.48
CA TRP A 52 16.38 -9.39 -5.09
C TRP A 52 15.51 -8.15 -4.97
N VAL A 53 14.32 -8.27 -4.36
CA VAL A 53 13.40 -7.18 -4.05
C VAL A 53 13.31 -7.01 -2.54
N HIS A 54 13.56 -5.81 -2.03
CA HIS A 54 13.44 -5.49 -0.62
C HIS A 54 12.25 -4.58 -0.34
N THR A 55 11.39 -5.01 0.59
CA THR A 55 10.28 -4.23 1.18
C THR A 55 10.41 -4.29 2.70
N VAL A 56 10.02 -3.25 3.44
CA VAL A 56 10.13 -3.30 4.92
C VAL A 56 8.83 -3.80 5.55
N SER A 57 7.72 -3.28 5.08
CA SER A 57 6.40 -3.41 5.72
C SER A 57 5.36 -4.10 4.84
N VAL A 58 4.19 -4.36 5.43
CA VAL A 58 3.00 -4.83 4.70
C VAL A 58 2.61 -3.88 3.57
N GLY A 59 2.62 -2.56 3.84
CA GLY A 59 2.25 -1.54 2.84
C GLY A 59 3.15 -1.56 1.61
N GLU A 60 4.47 -1.63 1.84
CA GLU A 60 5.45 -1.73 0.75
C GLU A 60 5.36 -3.05 -0.01
N SER A 61 5.10 -4.17 0.70
CA SER A 61 4.91 -5.48 0.06
C SER A 61 3.70 -5.49 -0.87
N ILE A 62 2.61 -4.84 -0.48
CA ILE A 62 1.43 -4.66 -1.32
C ILE A 62 1.75 -3.73 -2.51
N ALA A 63 2.42 -2.61 -2.26
CA ALA A 63 2.80 -1.67 -3.31
C ALA A 63 3.77 -2.29 -4.33
N ALA A 64 4.68 -3.16 -3.90
CA ALA A 64 5.61 -3.87 -4.78
C ALA A 64 4.97 -5.02 -5.57
N ALA A 65 3.79 -5.51 -5.16
CA ALA A 65 3.20 -6.71 -5.74
C ALA A 65 2.99 -6.64 -7.26
N PRO A 66 2.49 -5.55 -7.87
CA PRO A 66 2.37 -5.44 -9.31
C PRO A 66 3.73 -5.57 -10.03
N MET A 67 4.77 -4.93 -9.49
CA MET A 67 6.13 -5.02 -10.03
C MET A 67 6.70 -6.44 -9.92
N VAL A 68 6.55 -7.09 -8.78
CA VAL A 68 7.05 -8.46 -8.57
C VAL A 68 6.36 -9.45 -9.50
N ARG A 69 5.04 -9.37 -9.66
CA ARG A 69 4.28 -10.20 -10.61
C ARG A 69 4.75 -9.98 -12.04
N ALA A 70 4.90 -8.74 -12.47
CA ALA A 70 5.39 -8.42 -13.81
C ALA A 70 6.83 -8.91 -14.04
N LEU A 71 7.69 -8.89 -13.02
CA LEU A 71 9.06 -9.45 -13.11
C LEU A 71 9.02 -10.98 -13.24
N LEU A 72 8.14 -11.69 -12.50
CA LEU A 72 7.96 -13.13 -12.64
C LEU A 72 7.44 -13.52 -14.03
N GLU A 73 6.49 -12.76 -14.57
CA GLU A 73 5.91 -12.99 -15.89
C GLU A 73 6.92 -12.72 -17.02
N ARG A 74 7.67 -11.60 -16.95
CA ARG A 74 8.61 -11.19 -18.01
C ARG A 74 9.94 -11.93 -17.97
N HIS A 75 10.31 -12.44 -16.80
CA HIS A 75 11.59 -13.11 -16.57
C HIS A 75 11.41 -14.43 -15.82
N PRO A 76 10.61 -15.40 -16.35
CA PRO A 76 10.27 -16.64 -15.66
C PRO A 76 11.50 -17.51 -15.33
N GLN A 77 12.61 -17.30 -16.03
CA GLN A 77 13.89 -17.98 -15.80
C GLN A 77 14.71 -17.38 -14.64
N LEU A 78 14.36 -16.18 -14.15
CA LEU A 78 15.10 -15.53 -13.07
C LEU A 78 14.39 -15.75 -11.74
N PRO A 79 15.04 -16.39 -10.75
CA PRO A 79 14.45 -16.51 -9.43
C PRO A 79 14.29 -15.14 -8.78
N VAL A 80 13.13 -14.90 -8.17
CA VAL A 80 12.87 -13.67 -7.43
C VAL A 80 12.94 -13.96 -5.93
N THR A 81 13.78 -13.20 -5.23
CA THR A 81 13.88 -13.25 -3.76
C THR A 81 13.27 -11.97 -3.18
N VAL A 82 12.24 -12.09 -2.35
CA VAL A 82 11.61 -10.95 -1.69
C VAL A 82 11.96 -10.96 -0.21
N THR A 83 12.52 -9.86 0.28
CA THR A 83 12.87 -9.70 1.70
C THR A 83 11.99 -8.64 2.38
N CYS A 84 11.74 -8.82 3.69
CA CYS A 84 11.10 -7.82 4.53
C CYS A 84 11.71 -7.74 5.92
N MET A 85 11.21 -6.81 6.76
CA MET A 85 11.70 -6.63 8.13
C MET A 85 10.69 -7.04 9.21
N THR A 86 9.40 -7.18 8.87
CA THR A 86 8.33 -7.43 9.85
C THR A 86 7.66 -8.78 9.66
N PRO A 87 7.18 -9.45 10.74
CA PRO A 87 6.44 -10.71 10.64
C PRO A 87 5.18 -10.58 9.78
N THR A 88 4.41 -9.52 9.94
CA THR A 88 3.21 -9.26 9.16
C THR A 88 3.53 -9.02 7.67
N GLY A 89 4.65 -8.36 7.36
CA GLY A 89 5.17 -8.26 5.99
C GLY A 89 5.53 -9.63 5.42
N SER A 90 6.16 -10.50 6.23
CA SER A 90 6.50 -11.87 5.85
C SER A 90 5.26 -12.71 5.52
N GLU A 91 4.23 -12.65 6.36
CA GLU A 91 2.95 -13.32 6.13
C GLU A 91 2.29 -12.80 4.84
N ARG A 92 2.33 -11.48 4.64
CA ARG A 92 1.76 -10.85 3.44
C ARG A 92 2.47 -11.27 2.15
N ILE A 93 3.80 -11.33 2.14
CA ILE A 93 4.58 -11.79 0.98
C ILE A 93 4.20 -13.24 0.64
N ARG A 94 4.11 -14.12 1.64
CA ARG A 94 3.69 -15.51 1.43
C ARG A 94 2.27 -15.61 0.89
N ALA A 95 1.35 -14.80 1.41
CA ALA A 95 -0.03 -14.75 0.91
C ALA A 95 -0.14 -14.23 -0.53
N LEU A 96 0.73 -13.26 -0.92
CA LEU A 96 0.70 -12.65 -2.25
C LEU A 96 1.33 -13.54 -3.34
N PHE A 97 2.39 -14.29 -3.01
CA PHE A 97 3.25 -14.93 -4.01
C PHE A 97 3.43 -16.44 -3.79
N GLY A 98 3.08 -16.98 -2.61
CA GLY A 98 3.29 -18.40 -2.30
C GLY A 98 4.73 -18.84 -2.57
N GLU A 99 4.89 -19.93 -3.33
CA GLU A 99 6.17 -20.51 -3.71
C GLU A 99 6.79 -19.87 -4.98
N GLN A 100 6.11 -18.90 -5.62
CA GLN A 100 6.62 -18.22 -6.81
C GLN A 100 7.87 -17.38 -6.53
N VAL A 101 8.05 -16.97 -5.27
CA VAL A 101 9.23 -16.23 -4.82
C VAL A 101 9.93 -16.94 -3.66
N ARG A 102 11.23 -16.73 -3.54
CA ARG A 102 11.94 -17.06 -2.31
C ARG A 102 11.81 -15.91 -1.32
N HIS A 103 11.55 -16.23 -0.05
CA HIS A 103 11.31 -15.20 0.97
C HIS A 103 12.10 -15.46 2.23
N CYS A 104 12.80 -14.41 2.70
CA CYS A 104 13.45 -14.35 4.01
C CYS A 104 13.39 -12.94 4.60
N TYR A 105 13.72 -12.81 5.88
CA TYR A 105 13.97 -11.49 6.46
C TYR A 105 15.28 -10.92 5.91
N LEU A 106 15.30 -9.59 5.67
CA LEU A 106 16.55 -8.90 5.40
C LEU A 106 17.43 -8.96 6.66
N PRO A 107 18.69 -9.33 6.54
CA PRO A 107 19.61 -9.25 7.66
C PRO A 107 19.80 -7.79 8.13
N TYR A 108 20.15 -7.63 9.41
CA TYR A 108 20.55 -6.33 9.92
C TYR A 108 21.75 -5.79 9.15
N ASP A 109 21.84 -4.45 9.04
CA ASP A 109 22.82 -3.77 8.19
C ASP A 109 24.26 -3.82 8.73
N LEU A 110 24.75 -5.04 8.92
CA LEU A 110 26.09 -5.38 9.34
C LEU A 110 26.90 -5.84 8.12
N PRO A 111 28.15 -5.39 7.91
CA PRO A 111 28.94 -5.75 6.75
C PRO A 111 29.06 -7.26 6.52
N TRP A 112 29.31 -8.03 7.56
CA TRP A 112 29.42 -9.48 7.47
C TRP A 112 28.08 -10.19 7.20
N ALA A 113 26.98 -9.65 7.72
CA ALA A 113 25.65 -10.21 7.48
C ALA A 113 25.18 -9.90 6.04
N ALA A 114 25.40 -8.66 5.58
CA ALA A 114 25.15 -8.27 4.20
C ALA A 114 25.98 -9.09 3.20
N ALA A 115 27.28 -9.32 3.48
CA ALA A 115 28.13 -10.14 2.67
C ALA A 115 27.61 -11.58 2.56
N ARG A 116 27.32 -12.25 3.69
CA ARG A 116 26.77 -13.62 3.70
C ARG A 116 25.43 -13.73 2.95
N PHE A 117 24.57 -12.73 3.11
CA PHE A 117 23.30 -12.68 2.41
C PHE A 117 23.52 -12.63 0.90
N LEU A 118 24.36 -11.71 0.41
CA LEU A 118 24.66 -11.58 -1.01
C LEU A 118 25.41 -12.78 -1.58
N ASP A 119 26.30 -13.41 -0.80
CA ASP A 119 27.00 -14.63 -1.21
C ASP A 119 26.05 -15.83 -1.34
N ARG A 120 24.93 -15.83 -0.58
CA ARG A 120 23.89 -16.85 -0.66
C ARG A 120 22.90 -16.59 -1.79
N VAL A 121 22.39 -15.35 -1.91
CA VAL A 121 21.34 -14.99 -2.88
C VAL A 121 21.93 -14.74 -4.27
N ARG A 122 23.14 -14.18 -4.34
CA ARG A 122 23.87 -13.85 -5.59
C ARG A 122 22.97 -13.20 -6.65
N PRO A 123 22.29 -12.08 -6.34
CA PRO A 123 21.36 -11.46 -7.27
C PRO A 123 22.10 -10.77 -8.41
N ARG A 124 21.50 -10.74 -9.61
CA ARG A 124 21.95 -9.91 -10.74
C ARG A 124 21.48 -8.46 -10.62
N LEU A 125 20.43 -8.23 -9.84
CA LEU A 125 19.82 -6.92 -9.61
C LEU A 125 19.24 -6.89 -8.20
N ALA A 126 19.51 -5.80 -7.48
CA ALA A 126 18.84 -5.47 -6.22
C ALA A 126 17.85 -4.33 -6.45
N VAL A 127 16.59 -4.51 -6.01
CA VAL A 127 15.53 -3.53 -6.11
C VAL A 127 15.05 -3.22 -4.68
N ILE A 128 15.26 -1.99 -4.23
CA ILE A 128 14.86 -1.52 -2.91
C ILE A 128 13.63 -0.63 -3.08
N MET A 129 12.58 -0.90 -2.31
CA MET A 129 11.34 -0.11 -2.38
C MET A 129 11.41 1.16 -1.55
N GLU A 130 10.78 2.21 -2.06
CA GLU A 130 10.56 3.51 -1.41
C GLU A 130 11.89 4.16 -0.93
N THR A 131 12.15 4.25 0.39
CA THR A 131 13.34 4.97 0.92
C THR A 131 14.13 4.12 1.93
N GLU A 132 14.16 2.81 1.72
CA GLU A 132 14.84 1.88 2.62
C GLU A 132 16.34 1.77 2.30
N LEU A 133 17.07 2.85 2.60
CA LEU A 133 18.48 2.99 2.31
C LEU A 133 19.34 2.41 3.44
N TRP A 134 19.95 1.25 3.18
CA TRP A 134 20.81 0.51 4.10
C TRP A 134 22.27 0.58 3.64
N PRO A 135 23.13 1.43 4.29
CA PRO A 135 24.46 1.76 3.78
C PRO A 135 25.39 0.57 3.53
N ASN A 136 25.37 -0.45 4.42
CA ASN A 136 26.24 -1.60 4.24
C ASN A 136 25.71 -2.59 3.20
N HIS A 137 24.42 -2.77 3.07
CA HIS A 137 23.82 -3.60 2.00
C HIS A 137 24.09 -2.98 0.63
N ILE A 138 23.87 -1.67 0.47
CA ILE A 138 24.12 -0.95 -0.78
C ILE A 138 25.61 -1.06 -1.15
N HIS A 139 26.51 -0.79 -0.19
CA HIS A 139 27.93 -0.92 -0.42
C HIS A 139 28.35 -2.35 -0.76
N ALA A 140 27.81 -3.34 -0.07
CA ALA A 140 28.13 -4.75 -0.34
C ALA A 140 27.68 -5.19 -1.74
N CYS A 141 26.59 -4.62 -2.28
CA CYS A 141 26.17 -4.78 -3.68
C CYS A 141 27.17 -4.09 -4.62
N ALA A 142 27.51 -2.83 -4.36
CA ALA A 142 28.42 -2.06 -5.21
C ALA A 142 29.79 -2.72 -5.36
N VAL A 143 30.38 -3.23 -4.28
CA VAL A 143 31.67 -3.96 -4.30
C VAL A 143 31.59 -5.24 -5.11
N ARG A 144 30.41 -5.87 -5.21
CA ARG A 144 30.17 -7.09 -6.01
C ARG A 144 29.73 -6.80 -7.45
N GLY A 145 29.66 -5.52 -7.85
CA GLY A 145 29.15 -5.13 -9.17
C GLY A 145 27.65 -5.40 -9.35
N ILE A 146 26.90 -5.62 -8.27
CA ILE A 146 25.45 -5.84 -8.32
C ILE A 146 24.78 -4.47 -8.44
N PRO A 147 24.05 -4.16 -9.52
CA PRO A 147 23.32 -2.92 -9.67
C PRO A 147 22.19 -2.83 -8.62
N VAL A 148 22.04 -1.64 -8.04
CA VAL A 148 20.99 -1.34 -7.05
C VAL A 148 20.06 -0.29 -7.60
N ALA A 149 18.78 -0.63 -7.72
CA ALA A 149 17.70 0.29 -8.07
C ALA A 149 16.88 0.66 -6.82
N LEU A 150 16.65 1.94 -6.61
CA LEU A 150 15.64 2.42 -5.65
C LEU A 150 14.34 2.64 -6.42
N ALA A 151 13.34 1.80 -6.18
CA ALA A 151 12.08 1.76 -6.92
C ALA A 151 10.95 2.44 -6.18
N ASN A 152 10.09 3.18 -6.90
CA ASN A 152 8.98 3.93 -6.33
C ASN A 152 9.44 4.87 -5.20
N ALA A 153 10.61 5.48 -5.40
CA ALA A 153 11.32 6.23 -4.36
C ALA A 153 10.52 7.45 -3.90
N ARG A 154 10.43 7.60 -2.57
CA ARG A 154 9.77 8.75 -1.91
C ARG A 154 10.75 9.43 -0.99
N LEU A 155 10.76 10.74 -0.96
CA LEU A 155 11.61 11.48 -0.04
C LEU A 155 10.95 12.79 0.39
N SER A 156 10.36 12.81 1.60
CA SER A 156 9.80 14.03 2.16
C SER A 156 10.90 15.06 2.48
N GLU A 157 10.56 16.34 2.51
CA GLU A 157 11.49 17.42 2.88
C GLU A 157 12.07 17.22 4.29
N ARG A 158 11.25 16.69 5.23
CA ARG A 158 11.69 16.34 6.58
C ARG A 158 12.77 15.25 6.54
N SER A 159 12.55 14.19 5.77
CA SER A 159 13.52 13.10 5.61
C SER A 159 14.77 13.57 4.91
N ALA A 160 14.66 14.39 3.85
CA ALA A 160 15.80 14.97 3.14
C ALA A 160 16.69 15.79 4.09
N ARG A 161 16.10 16.62 4.96
CA ARG A 161 16.85 17.34 6.00
C ARG A 161 17.52 16.41 6.98
N GLY A 162 16.89 15.26 7.32
CA GLY A 162 17.49 14.21 8.15
C GLY A 162 18.74 13.61 7.49
N TYR A 163 18.65 13.21 6.24
CA TYR A 163 19.77 12.67 5.46
C TYR A 163 20.91 13.69 5.26
N ALA A 164 20.57 14.96 5.03
CA ALA A 164 21.55 16.03 4.87
C ALA A 164 22.44 16.24 6.10
N ARG A 165 21.93 16.01 7.32
CA ARG A 165 22.73 16.07 8.57
C ARG A 165 23.88 15.05 8.58
N PHE A 166 23.76 13.96 7.84
CA PHE A 166 24.73 12.89 7.75
C PHE A 166 25.34 12.78 6.34
N ALA A 167 25.61 13.93 5.70
CA ALA A 167 26.08 14.00 4.30
C ALA A 167 27.29 13.10 4.00
N GLY A 168 28.22 12.93 4.95
CA GLY A 168 29.39 12.04 4.80
C GLY A 168 29.05 10.54 4.74
N LEU A 169 27.81 10.15 5.12
CA LEU A 169 27.26 8.81 4.93
C LEU A 169 26.34 8.76 3.70
N THR A 170 25.48 9.77 3.58
CA THR A 170 24.41 9.80 2.58
C THR A 170 24.96 9.95 1.16
N ARG A 171 25.90 10.87 0.92
CA ARG A 171 26.44 11.12 -0.43
C ARG A 171 27.13 9.89 -1.03
N PRO A 172 28.07 9.22 -0.35
CA PRO A 172 28.68 8.00 -0.87
C PRO A 172 27.67 6.89 -1.12
N MET A 173 26.71 6.70 -0.21
CA MET A 173 25.67 5.70 -0.35
C MET A 173 24.77 5.94 -1.57
N LEU A 174 24.35 7.19 -1.82
CA LEU A 174 23.53 7.54 -2.98
C LEU A 174 24.33 7.42 -4.29
N ALA A 175 25.65 7.68 -4.26
CA ALA A 175 26.53 7.52 -5.42
C ALA A 175 26.71 6.04 -5.82
N GLU A 176 26.52 5.10 -4.92
CA GLU A 176 26.55 3.65 -5.17
C GLU A 176 25.26 3.09 -5.79
N LEU A 177 24.16 3.89 -5.82
CA LEU A 177 22.93 3.47 -6.49
C LEU A 177 23.08 3.58 -8.01
N SER A 178 22.63 2.54 -8.70
CA SER A 178 22.66 2.49 -10.17
C SER A 178 21.48 3.25 -10.78
N TRP A 179 20.35 3.31 -10.07
CA TRP A 179 19.16 4.02 -10.52
C TRP A 179 18.24 4.38 -9.35
N ILE A 180 17.63 5.56 -9.42
CA ILE A 180 16.65 6.06 -8.46
C ILE A 180 15.40 6.45 -9.25
N ALA A 181 14.36 5.62 -9.19
CA ALA A 181 13.07 5.82 -9.82
C ALA A 181 12.13 6.52 -8.85
N VAL A 182 12.03 7.84 -8.95
CA VAL A 182 11.22 8.67 -8.03
C VAL A 182 9.81 8.89 -8.52
N GLN A 183 8.91 9.22 -7.59
CA GLN A 183 7.50 9.44 -7.91
C GLN A 183 7.26 10.83 -8.52
N THR A 184 7.99 11.87 -8.07
CA THR A 184 7.78 13.26 -8.47
C THR A 184 9.10 14.00 -8.75
N GLU A 185 9.04 15.09 -9.52
CA GLU A 185 10.21 15.94 -9.76
C GLU A 185 10.75 16.61 -8.49
N ALA A 186 9.86 16.98 -7.56
CA ALA A 186 10.27 17.51 -6.26
C ALA A 186 11.13 16.52 -5.45
N GLU A 187 10.84 15.22 -5.55
CA GLU A 187 11.64 14.18 -4.92
C GLU A 187 12.95 13.94 -5.67
N ALA A 188 12.93 14.00 -7.02
CA ALA A 188 14.16 13.94 -7.83
C ALA A 188 15.14 15.02 -7.41
N GLU A 189 14.65 16.25 -7.26
CA GLU A 189 15.47 17.37 -6.83
C GLU A 189 16.04 17.19 -5.42
N ARG A 190 15.26 16.63 -4.49
CA ARG A 190 15.74 16.30 -3.13
C ARG A 190 16.87 15.28 -3.16
N PHE A 191 16.76 14.22 -3.98
CA PHE A 191 17.82 13.22 -4.13
C PHE A 191 19.08 13.82 -4.76
N ARG A 192 18.95 14.68 -5.81
CA ARG A 192 20.08 15.40 -6.43
C ARG A 192 20.78 16.30 -5.41
N ARG A 193 20.05 17.09 -4.61
CA ARG A 193 20.60 17.93 -3.54
C ARG A 193 21.34 17.11 -2.47
N LEU A 194 20.93 15.90 -2.20
CA LEU A 194 21.61 14.99 -1.26
C LEU A 194 22.86 14.34 -1.85
N GLY A 195 23.13 14.50 -3.14
CA GLY A 195 24.33 14.02 -3.82
C GLY A 195 24.13 12.77 -4.66
N ALA A 196 22.88 12.42 -5.00
CA ALA A 196 22.63 11.42 -6.04
C ALA A 196 23.11 11.94 -7.40
N ARG A 197 23.69 11.06 -8.20
CA ARG A 197 24.13 11.41 -9.56
C ARG A 197 22.92 11.75 -10.42
N PRO A 198 22.87 12.93 -11.08
CA PRO A 198 21.69 13.37 -11.83
C PRO A 198 21.22 12.36 -12.88
N GLU A 199 22.16 11.72 -13.59
CA GLU A 199 21.90 10.73 -14.62
C GLU A 199 21.30 9.41 -14.08
N CYS A 200 21.41 9.16 -12.79
CA CYS A 200 20.82 8.00 -12.13
C CYS A 200 19.41 8.27 -11.57
N VAL A 201 18.94 9.52 -11.58
CA VAL A 201 17.62 9.90 -11.04
C VAL A 201 16.66 10.16 -12.19
N SER A 202 15.54 9.46 -12.20
CA SER A 202 14.46 9.71 -13.16
C SER A 202 13.07 9.63 -12.52
N VAL A 203 12.16 10.47 -13.00
CA VAL A 203 10.75 10.46 -12.55
C VAL A 203 10.01 9.36 -13.30
N THR A 204 9.54 8.37 -12.56
CA THR A 204 8.71 7.28 -13.11
C THR A 204 7.24 7.41 -12.73
N GLY A 205 6.91 8.22 -11.74
CA GLY A 205 5.59 8.26 -11.12
C GLY A 205 5.43 7.20 -10.03
N SER A 206 4.25 7.20 -9.38
CA SER A 206 3.94 6.22 -8.35
C SER A 206 3.20 5.02 -8.93
N ILE A 207 3.75 3.82 -8.72
CA ILE A 207 3.12 2.55 -9.16
C ILE A 207 1.77 2.28 -8.50
N LYS A 208 1.40 3.03 -7.47
CA LYS A 208 0.09 2.93 -6.82
C LYS A 208 -1.05 3.34 -7.76
N PHE A 209 -0.78 4.21 -8.74
CA PHE A 209 -1.78 4.64 -9.74
C PHE A 209 -2.00 3.62 -10.86
N ASP A 210 -1.12 2.63 -11.02
CA ASP A 210 -1.26 1.56 -12.03
C ASP A 210 -2.18 0.43 -11.53
N LEU A 211 -3.28 0.81 -10.91
CA LEU A 211 -4.31 -0.13 -10.49
C LEU A 211 -5.02 -0.70 -11.72
N ARG A 212 -5.06 -2.02 -11.83
CA ARG A 212 -5.81 -2.73 -12.87
C ARG A 212 -7.13 -3.20 -12.29
N ILE A 213 -8.22 -2.71 -12.83
CA ILE A 213 -9.58 -3.20 -12.55
C ILE A 213 -9.88 -4.28 -13.59
N ASP A 214 -10.33 -5.45 -13.13
CA ASP A 214 -10.84 -6.48 -14.03
C ASP A 214 -12.08 -5.94 -14.75
N PRO A 215 -12.13 -5.90 -16.09
CA PRO A 215 -13.29 -5.42 -16.86
C PRO A 215 -14.59 -6.17 -16.56
N GLN A 216 -14.52 -7.41 -16.09
CA GLN A 216 -15.68 -8.22 -15.73
C GLN A 216 -16.29 -7.80 -14.38
N LEU A 217 -15.52 -7.13 -13.52
CA LEU A 217 -15.94 -6.78 -12.16
C LEU A 217 -17.11 -5.80 -12.12
N PRO A 218 -17.13 -4.68 -12.90
CA PRO A 218 -18.30 -3.81 -12.96
C PRO A 218 -19.54 -4.50 -13.53
N LEU A 219 -19.38 -5.41 -14.51
CA LEU A 219 -20.46 -6.17 -15.11
C LEU A 219 -21.10 -7.14 -14.10
N ALA A 220 -20.26 -7.86 -13.35
CA ALA A 220 -20.74 -8.74 -12.29
C ALA A 220 -21.45 -7.98 -11.17
N ALA A 221 -20.95 -6.77 -10.81
CA ALA A 221 -21.60 -5.92 -9.83
C ALA A 221 -22.96 -5.40 -10.31
N ALA A 222 -23.08 -5.01 -11.58
CA ALA A 222 -24.35 -4.60 -12.17
C ALA A 222 -25.37 -5.74 -12.16
N ALA A 223 -24.98 -6.95 -12.57
CA ALA A 223 -25.85 -8.14 -12.53
C ALA A 223 -26.35 -8.46 -11.11
N LEU A 224 -25.50 -8.33 -10.09
CA LEU A 224 -25.92 -8.54 -8.71
C LEU A 224 -26.86 -7.45 -8.21
N ARG A 225 -26.71 -6.20 -8.66
CA ARG A 225 -27.69 -5.13 -8.36
C ARG A 225 -29.04 -5.39 -8.99
N GLU A 226 -29.08 -5.96 -10.19
CA GLU A 226 -30.33 -6.38 -10.85
C GLU A 226 -31.01 -7.52 -10.07
N GLU A 227 -30.25 -8.53 -9.64
CA GLU A 227 -30.75 -9.64 -8.81
C GLU A 227 -31.37 -9.14 -7.49
N TRP A 228 -30.82 -8.07 -6.91
CA TRP A 228 -31.35 -7.47 -5.68
C TRP A 228 -32.52 -6.50 -5.90
N ASP A 229 -32.96 -6.29 -7.14
CA ASP A 229 -33.92 -5.21 -7.50
C ASP A 229 -33.44 -3.83 -6.99
N ALA A 230 -32.12 -3.61 -7.09
CA ALA A 230 -31.45 -2.45 -6.49
C ALA A 230 -30.79 -1.52 -7.54
N THR A 231 -31.17 -1.63 -8.82
CA THR A 231 -30.57 -0.84 -9.90
C THR A 231 -30.76 0.67 -9.71
N ALA A 232 -31.95 1.09 -9.27
CA ALA A 232 -32.27 2.49 -8.99
C ALA A 232 -32.09 2.88 -7.50
N ARG A 233 -31.73 1.91 -6.66
CA ARG A 233 -31.59 2.10 -5.22
C ARG A 233 -30.29 2.84 -4.91
N PRO A 234 -30.30 3.91 -4.08
CA PRO A 234 -29.09 4.57 -3.62
C PRO A 234 -28.19 3.62 -2.81
N LEU A 235 -27.01 3.30 -3.30
CA LEU A 235 -26.01 2.46 -2.63
C LEU A 235 -24.76 3.25 -2.35
N TRP A 236 -24.32 3.24 -1.09
CA TRP A 236 -23.00 3.76 -0.75
C TRP A 236 -22.21 2.75 0.07
N ILE A 237 -20.89 2.88 0.02
CA ILE A 237 -19.99 2.00 0.76
C ILE A 237 -19.16 2.80 1.75
N ALA A 238 -19.08 2.30 2.98
CA ALA A 238 -18.08 2.71 3.95
C ALA A 238 -17.05 1.59 4.08
N ALA A 239 -15.91 1.80 3.44
CA ALA A 239 -14.92 0.76 3.23
C ALA A 239 -13.72 0.91 4.15
N SER A 240 -13.22 -0.21 4.67
CA SER A 240 -12.03 -0.29 5.53
C SER A 240 -12.16 0.53 6.82
N THR A 241 -13.32 0.47 7.45
CA THR A 241 -13.60 1.20 8.69
C THR A 241 -12.84 0.62 9.89
N HIS A 242 -12.54 1.49 10.84
CA HIS A 242 -11.89 1.17 12.11
C HIS A 242 -12.83 1.43 13.30
N ALA A 243 -12.39 0.99 14.49
CA ALA A 243 -13.12 1.27 15.72
C ALA A 243 -13.29 2.78 15.92
N GLY A 244 -14.51 3.23 16.23
CA GLY A 244 -14.90 4.63 16.35
C GLY A 244 -15.42 5.26 15.05
N GLU A 245 -15.22 4.61 13.89
CA GLU A 245 -15.79 5.09 12.63
C GLU A 245 -17.15 4.46 12.31
N ASP A 246 -17.35 3.20 12.71
CA ASP A 246 -18.60 2.49 12.39
C ASP A 246 -19.82 3.19 13.01
N GLU A 247 -19.68 3.71 14.22
CA GLU A 247 -20.72 4.48 14.91
C GLU A 247 -21.06 5.78 14.15
N ILE A 248 -20.02 6.49 13.64
CA ILE A 248 -20.20 7.72 12.86
C ILE A 248 -20.90 7.41 11.53
N VAL A 249 -20.46 6.36 10.86
CA VAL A 249 -21.01 5.87 9.57
C VAL A 249 -22.48 5.47 9.74
N LEU A 250 -22.81 4.70 10.78
CA LEU A 250 -24.19 4.28 11.07
C LEU A 250 -25.08 5.46 11.45
N ALA A 251 -24.53 6.45 12.18
CA ALA A 251 -25.26 7.68 12.50
C ALA A 251 -25.57 8.51 11.24
N ALA A 252 -24.61 8.62 10.31
CA ALA A 252 -24.82 9.26 9.01
C ALA A 252 -25.90 8.51 8.20
N HIS A 253 -25.81 7.17 8.16
CA HIS A 253 -26.79 6.36 7.43
C HIS A 253 -28.20 6.47 8.02
N ARG A 254 -28.35 6.52 9.34
CA ARG A 254 -29.64 6.75 10.01
C ARG A 254 -30.29 8.05 9.58
N ARG A 255 -29.53 9.16 9.58
CA ARG A 255 -30.03 10.45 9.10
C ARG A 255 -30.39 10.41 7.63
N LEU A 256 -29.60 9.71 6.82
CA LEU A 256 -29.87 9.56 5.39
C LEU A 256 -31.19 8.83 5.14
N LEU A 257 -31.51 7.80 5.92
CA LEU A 257 -32.76 7.03 5.80
C LEU A 257 -34.01 7.87 6.09
N GLU A 258 -33.91 9.00 6.78
CA GLU A 258 -35.04 9.93 6.99
C GLU A 258 -35.50 10.56 5.66
N THR A 259 -34.58 10.80 4.74
CA THR A 259 -34.84 11.41 3.43
C THR A 259 -34.78 10.41 2.28
N ARG A 260 -34.06 9.32 2.45
CA ARG A 260 -33.87 8.23 1.47
C ARG A 260 -34.08 6.88 2.14
N PRO A 261 -35.34 6.51 2.46
CA PRO A 261 -35.67 5.30 3.24
C PRO A 261 -35.26 4.00 2.54
N ASP A 262 -35.00 4.04 1.24
CA ASP A 262 -34.54 2.94 0.43
C ASP A 262 -33.00 2.86 0.30
N ALA A 263 -32.24 3.78 0.89
CA ALA A 263 -30.77 3.75 0.80
C ALA A 263 -30.19 2.47 1.42
N LEU A 264 -29.12 1.94 0.80
CA LEU A 264 -28.38 0.79 1.30
C LEU A 264 -26.95 1.20 1.59
N LEU A 265 -26.47 0.88 2.79
CA LEU A 265 -25.08 0.98 3.20
C LEU A 265 -24.39 -0.37 3.03
N ILE A 266 -23.25 -0.40 2.32
CA ILE A 266 -22.30 -1.50 2.35
C ILE A 266 -21.23 -1.12 3.38
N LEU A 267 -21.20 -1.78 4.55
CA LEU A 267 -20.23 -1.50 5.62
C LEU A 267 -19.15 -2.57 5.65
N VAL A 268 -17.89 -2.17 5.44
CA VAL A 268 -16.76 -3.11 5.32
C VAL A 268 -15.69 -2.77 6.36
N PRO A 269 -15.66 -3.45 7.51
CA PRO A 269 -14.61 -3.26 8.50
C PRO A 269 -13.24 -3.74 7.97
N ARG A 270 -12.17 -3.03 8.36
CA ARG A 270 -10.80 -3.32 7.87
C ARG A 270 -10.25 -4.67 8.33
N HIS A 271 -10.64 -5.12 9.50
CA HIS A 271 -10.06 -6.28 10.16
C HIS A 271 -11.11 -7.37 10.41
N PRO A 272 -10.85 -8.63 10.01
CA PRO A 272 -11.81 -9.74 10.14
C PRO A 272 -12.28 -9.98 11.58
N GLU A 273 -11.41 -9.75 12.56
CA GLU A 273 -11.74 -9.89 13.98
C GLU A 273 -12.83 -8.92 14.46
N ARG A 274 -13.14 -7.89 13.68
CA ARG A 274 -14.20 -6.91 13.98
C ARG A 274 -15.54 -7.25 13.35
N PHE A 275 -15.61 -8.17 12.40
CA PHE A 275 -16.83 -8.47 11.64
C PHE A 275 -18.01 -8.81 12.56
N ALA A 276 -17.82 -9.71 13.52
CA ALA A 276 -18.86 -10.09 14.45
C ALA A 276 -19.33 -8.91 15.34
N GLY A 277 -18.38 -8.11 15.84
CA GLY A 277 -18.68 -6.95 16.67
C GLY A 277 -19.42 -5.84 15.92
N VAL A 278 -19.05 -5.60 14.66
CA VAL A 278 -19.75 -4.59 13.82
C VAL A 278 -21.13 -5.09 13.40
N HIS A 279 -21.30 -6.39 13.13
CA HIS A 279 -22.64 -6.95 12.90
C HIS A 279 -23.56 -6.74 14.10
N GLU A 280 -23.08 -7.02 15.31
CA GLU A 280 -23.85 -6.81 16.53
C GLU A 280 -24.13 -5.33 16.79
N LEU A 281 -23.19 -4.43 16.45
CA LEU A 281 -23.40 -2.99 16.49
C LEU A 281 -24.57 -2.59 15.58
N CYS A 282 -24.58 -3.02 14.33
CA CYS A 282 -25.66 -2.72 13.38
C CYS A 282 -27.04 -3.16 13.92
N ARG A 283 -27.10 -4.38 14.47
CA ARG A 283 -28.34 -4.93 15.05
C ARG A 283 -28.81 -4.15 16.29
N ARG A 284 -27.89 -3.83 17.19
CA ARG A 284 -28.18 -3.04 18.41
C ARG A 284 -28.68 -1.65 18.05
N GLU A 285 -28.14 -1.07 16.99
CA GLU A 285 -28.59 0.20 16.44
C GLU A 285 -29.90 0.09 15.66
N GLY A 286 -30.51 -1.10 15.54
CA GLY A 286 -31.82 -1.33 14.94
C GLY A 286 -31.85 -1.41 13.41
N PHE A 287 -30.68 -1.55 12.76
CA PHE A 287 -30.64 -1.68 11.30
C PHE A 287 -31.00 -3.11 10.84
N ALA A 288 -31.83 -3.21 9.81
CA ALA A 288 -32.03 -4.45 9.07
C ALA A 288 -30.75 -4.82 8.31
N THR A 289 -29.98 -5.74 8.90
CA THR A 289 -28.60 -6.05 8.47
C THR A 289 -28.50 -7.46 7.93
N VAL A 290 -27.83 -7.60 6.78
CA VAL A 290 -27.46 -8.88 6.16
C VAL A 290 -25.94 -8.99 6.07
N ARG A 291 -25.40 -10.20 6.22
CA ARG A 291 -23.96 -10.48 6.08
C ARG A 291 -23.65 -11.00 4.68
N ARG A 292 -22.61 -10.47 4.06
CA ARG A 292 -22.12 -10.94 2.77
C ARG A 292 -21.73 -12.43 2.82
N SER A 293 -21.05 -12.84 3.90
CA SER A 293 -20.63 -14.24 4.11
C SER A 293 -21.79 -15.21 4.32
N GLY A 294 -22.98 -14.72 4.71
CA GLY A 294 -24.17 -15.55 4.95
C GLY A 294 -24.87 -16.01 3.67
N GLY A 295 -24.61 -15.34 2.55
CA GLY A 295 -25.29 -15.63 1.29
C GLY A 295 -26.79 -15.29 1.27
N GLU A 296 -27.28 -14.59 2.31
CA GLU A 296 -28.67 -14.14 2.36
C GLU A 296 -28.94 -13.07 1.29
N PRO A 297 -30.12 -13.09 0.63
CA PRO A 297 -30.45 -12.09 -0.36
C PRO A 297 -30.62 -10.70 0.28
N VAL A 298 -30.11 -9.68 -0.38
CA VAL A 298 -30.34 -8.28 -0.01
C VAL A 298 -31.77 -7.89 -0.43
N ALA A 299 -32.68 -7.91 0.53
CA ALA A 299 -34.07 -7.52 0.31
C ALA A 299 -34.23 -5.99 0.29
N ARG A 300 -35.38 -5.50 -0.19
CA ARG A 300 -35.69 -4.06 -0.21
C ARG A 300 -35.67 -3.45 1.22
N ALA A 301 -36.03 -4.23 2.24
CA ALA A 301 -36.00 -3.81 3.63
C ALA A 301 -34.60 -3.81 4.27
N THR A 302 -33.59 -4.42 3.63
CA THR A 302 -32.22 -4.44 4.14
C THR A 302 -31.66 -3.03 4.09
N GLN A 303 -31.15 -2.54 5.22
CA GLN A 303 -30.56 -1.20 5.33
C GLN A 303 -29.02 -1.24 5.32
N VAL A 304 -28.44 -2.33 5.83
CA VAL A 304 -26.99 -2.51 5.88
C VAL A 304 -26.61 -3.88 5.33
N LEU A 305 -25.71 -3.90 4.36
CA LEU A 305 -24.96 -5.09 3.95
C LEU A 305 -23.60 -5.04 4.61
N LEU A 306 -23.33 -5.94 5.55
CA LEU A 306 -22.01 -6.08 6.14
C LEU A 306 -21.10 -6.85 5.19
N GLY A 307 -20.07 -6.20 4.66
CA GLY A 307 -19.04 -6.80 3.82
C GLY A 307 -17.98 -7.50 4.67
N ASP A 308 -18.32 -8.68 5.17
CA ASP A 308 -17.51 -9.49 6.08
C ASP A 308 -16.75 -10.62 5.35
N THR A 309 -16.36 -10.37 4.11
CA THR A 309 -15.55 -11.26 3.28
C THR A 309 -14.19 -10.64 2.97
N MET A 310 -13.19 -11.50 2.72
CA MET A 310 -11.85 -11.04 2.37
C MET A 310 -11.62 -11.14 0.86
N GLY A 311 -11.00 -10.10 0.29
CA GLY A 311 -10.61 -10.08 -1.13
C GLY A 311 -11.69 -9.56 -2.09
N GLU A 312 -12.89 -9.22 -1.62
CA GLU A 312 -14.01 -8.71 -2.44
C GLU A 312 -14.15 -7.18 -2.44
N LEU A 313 -13.22 -6.43 -1.83
CA LEU A 313 -13.40 -4.99 -1.63
C LEU A 313 -13.64 -4.22 -2.95
N LEU A 314 -12.88 -4.52 -4.00
CA LEU A 314 -13.09 -3.89 -5.32
C LEU A 314 -14.47 -4.18 -5.89
N PHE A 315 -14.97 -5.42 -5.70
CA PHE A 315 -16.31 -5.79 -6.12
C PHE A 315 -17.39 -5.02 -5.32
N LEU A 316 -17.20 -4.87 -4.01
CA LEU A 316 -18.10 -4.11 -3.16
C LEU A 316 -18.10 -2.60 -3.49
N TYR A 317 -16.94 -2.05 -3.87
CA TYR A 317 -16.87 -0.69 -4.42
C TYR A 317 -17.63 -0.57 -5.75
N ALA A 318 -17.54 -1.58 -6.62
CA ALA A 318 -18.24 -1.55 -7.90
C ALA A 318 -19.76 -1.53 -7.74
N LEU A 319 -20.30 -2.18 -6.69
CA LEU A 319 -21.72 -2.16 -6.35
C LEU A 319 -22.23 -0.77 -5.92
N ALA A 320 -21.38 0.05 -5.29
CA ALA A 320 -21.79 1.32 -4.73
C ALA A 320 -21.82 2.45 -5.76
N ASP A 321 -22.62 3.48 -5.50
CA ASP A 321 -22.64 4.73 -6.26
C ASP A 321 -21.58 5.71 -5.72
N ILE A 322 -21.39 5.75 -4.40
CA ILE A 322 -20.52 6.67 -3.68
C ILE A 322 -19.68 5.88 -2.66
N ALA A 323 -18.43 6.25 -2.47
CA ALA A 323 -17.52 5.57 -1.56
C ALA A 323 -17.00 6.50 -0.45
N PHE A 324 -17.12 6.05 0.80
CA PHE A 324 -16.35 6.57 1.93
C PHE A 324 -15.19 5.63 2.25
N VAL A 325 -13.99 6.17 2.40
CA VAL A 325 -12.77 5.41 2.71
C VAL A 325 -12.36 5.65 4.16
N GLY A 326 -12.47 4.60 4.95
CA GLY A 326 -12.22 4.63 6.40
C GLY A 326 -10.75 4.67 6.81
N GLY A 327 -10.50 4.56 8.13
CA GLY A 327 -9.22 4.84 8.76
C GLY A 327 -8.88 6.33 8.71
N SER A 328 -9.84 7.16 8.37
CA SER A 328 -9.69 8.56 8.03
C SER A 328 -10.44 9.52 8.96
N LEU A 329 -11.57 9.13 9.56
CA LEU A 329 -12.21 9.88 10.64
C LEU A 329 -11.52 9.67 11.99
N VAL A 330 -10.78 8.57 12.13
CA VAL A 330 -9.90 8.27 13.26
C VAL A 330 -8.44 8.36 12.82
N PRO A 331 -7.46 8.62 13.72
CA PRO A 331 -6.07 8.90 13.35
C PRO A 331 -5.28 7.63 12.95
N ASN A 332 -5.80 6.84 12.00
CA ASN A 332 -5.16 5.66 11.44
C ASN A 332 -4.42 5.93 10.11
N GLY A 333 -4.65 7.11 9.51
CA GLY A 333 -3.92 7.56 8.32
C GLY A 333 -4.58 7.25 6.99
N GLY A 334 -5.83 6.78 7.00
CA GLY A 334 -6.62 6.46 5.82
C GLY A 334 -6.23 5.16 5.13
N HIS A 335 -7.02 4.80 4.13
CA HIS A 335 -6.80 3.66 3.23
C HIS A 335 -6.72 4.11 1.77
N ASN A 336 -6.69 3.16 0.84
CA ASN A 336 -6.44 3.42 -0.57
C ASN A 336 -7.62 4.15 -1.24
N LEU A 337 -7.45 5.43 -1.54
CA LEU A 337 -8.43 6.28 -2.21
C LEU A 337 -8.53 6.00 -3.72
N LEU A 338 -7.51 5.34 -4.30
CA LEU A 338 -7.45 5.09 -5.74
C LEU A 338 -8.37 3.96 -6.19
N GLU A 339 -8.71 3.02 -5.29
CA GLU A 339 -9.60 1.90 -5.62
C GLU A 339 -11.01 2.37 -6.02
N PRO A 340 -11.73 3.17 -5.20
CA PRO A 340 -13.01 3.70 -5.62
C PRO A 340 -12.91 4.69 -6.77
N ALA A 341 -11.86 5.53 -6.82
CA ALA A 341 -11.64 6.46 -7.93
C ALA A 341 -11.42 5.74 -9.27
N ALA A 342 -10.73 4.59 -9.27
CA ALA A 342 -10.54 3.75 -10.47
C ALA A 342 -11.83 3.10 -10.98
N LEU A 343 -12.82 2.97 -10.10
CA LEU A 343 -14.15 2.46 -10.42
C LEU A 343 -15.16 3.58 -10.75
N GLY A 344 -14.67 4.81 -10.95
CA GLY A 344 -15.50 5.96 -11.25
C GLY A 344 -16.46 6.34 -10.12
N LYS A 345 -16.04 6.18 -8.86
CA LYS A 345 -16.89 6.54 -7.71
C LYS A 345 -16.44 7.87 -7.11
N PRO A 346 -17.37 8.79 -6.78
CA PRO A 346 -17.08 9.90 -5.90
C PRO A 346 -16.53 9.42 -4.57
N VAL A 347 -15.46 10.06 -4.07
CA VAL A 347 -14.73 9.60 -2.89
C VAL A 347 -14.92 10.57 -1.72
N PHE A 348 -15.30 10.03 -0.57
CA PHE A 348 -15.29 10.70 0.72
C PHE A 348 -14.22 10.11 1.62
N ALA A 349 -13.62 10.94 2.46
CA ALA A 349 -12.71 10.49 3.52
C ALA A 349 -12.71 11.50 4.68
N GLY A 350 -12.25 11.06 5.85
CA GLY A 350 -11.98 11.96 6.97
C GLY A 350 -10.63 12.70 6.82
N PRO A 351 -10.26 13.58 7.78
CA PRO A 351 -9.09 14.45 7.70
C PRO A 351 -7.76 13.71 7.95
N HIS A 352 -7.78 12.48 8.47
CA HIS A 352 -6.58 11.74 8.82
C HIS A 352 -6.09 10.87 7.65
N LEU A 353 -5.38 11.48 6.69
CA LEU A 353 -4.91 10.83 5.46
C LEU A 353 -3.38 10.77 5.34
N PHE A 354 -2.65 10.74 6.48
CA PHE A 354 -1.19 10.87 6.48
C PHE A 354 -0.44 9.71 5.80
N ASN A 355 -1.06 8.55 5.57
CA ASN A 355 -0.49 7.46 4.77
C ASN A 355 -0.65 7.68 3.25
N PHE A 356 -1.55 8.59 2.84
CA PHE A 356 -1.94 8.84 1.45
C PHE A 356 -1.90 10.34 1.07
N LEU A 357 -1.09 11.16 1.77
CA LEU A 357 -1.07 12.63 1.62
C LEU A 357 -1.00 13.09 0.16
N ASP A 358 -0.06 12.53 -0.63
CA ASP A 358 0.14 12.96 -2.02
C ASP A 358 -1.03 12.58 -2.92
N ILE A 359 -1.63 11.40 -2.69
CA ILE A 359 -2.81 10.93 -3.42
C ILE A 359 -4.03 11.77 -3.04
N ALA A 360 -4.22 12.01 -1.73
CA ALA A 360 -5.33 12.81 -1.23
C ALA A 360 -5.25 14.26 -1.74
N ALA A 361 -4.05 14.86 -1.76
CA ALA A 361 -3.85 16.19 -2.32
C ALA A 361 -4.24 16.24 -3.79
N GLN A 362 -3.75 15.33 -4.62
CA GLN A 362 -4.08 15.28 -6.05
C GLN A 362 -5.58 15.09 -6.31
N LEU A 363 -6.24 14.20 -5.56
CA LEU A 363 -7.69 13.98 -5.68
C LEU A 363 -8.50 15.19 -5.22
N ARG A 364 -8.07 15.85 -4.13
CA ARG A 364 -8.70 17.07 -3.60
C ARG A 364 -8.57 18.22 -4.59
N ASP A 365 -7.37 18.49 -5.08
CA ASP A 365 -7.08 19.56 -6.03
C ASP A 365 -7.83 19.38 -7.35
N ALA A 366 -8.09 18.13 -7.74
CA ALA A 366 -8.91 17.78 -8.90
C ALA A 366 -10.42 17.87 -8.63
N GLY A 367 -10.86 18.06 -7.39
CA GLY A 367 -12.28 18.02 -7.02
C GLY A 367 -12.87 16.60 -6.98
N ALA A 368 -12.04 15.56 -6.83
CA ALA A 368 -12.44 14.16 -6.80
C ALA A 368 -12.57 13.57 -5.38
N LEU A 369 -12.18 14.32 -4.35
CA LEU A 369 -12.24 13.94 -2.94
C LEU A 369 -12.98 15.00 -2.13
N LEU A 370 -13.98 14.57 -1.36
CA LEU A 370 -14.63 15.38 -0.34
C LEU A 370 -14.18 14.90 1.05
N GLU A 371 -13.63 15.81 1.84
CA GLU A 371 -13.29 15.55 3.24
C GLU A 371 -14.48 15.86 4.13
N VAL A 372 -14.74 14.98 5.09
CA VAL A 372 -15.83 15.08 6.06
C VAL A 372 -15.29 14.81 7.46
N THR A 373 -15.83 15.49 8.48
CA THR A 373 -15.33 15.40 9.85
C THR A 373 -16.27 14.66 10.78
N ASP A 374 -17.55 14.55 10.42
CA ASP A 374 -18.59 13.92 11.24
C ASP A 374 -19.72 13.29 10.41
N ALA A 375 -20.69 12.71 11.14
CA ALA A 375 -21.85 12.05 10.57
C ALA A 375 -22.80 13.02 9.82
N GLY A 376 -22.85 14.29 10.24
CA GLY A 376 -23.68 15.31 9.59
C GLY A 376 -23.14 15.66 8.22
N GLU A 377 -21.86 16.04 8.15
CA GLU A 377 -21.19 16.37 6.89
C GLU A 377 -21.21 15.20 5.90
N LEU A 378 -21.02 13.95 6.41
CA LEU A 378 -21.10 12.75 5.57
C LEU A 378 -22.51 12.57 4.99
N CYS A 379 -23.57 12.68 5.84
CA CYS A 379 -24.95 12.57 5.41
C CYS A 379 -25.30 13.64 4.36
N ASP A 380 -24.97 14.91 4.64
CA ASP A 380 -25.28 16.04 3.77
C ASP A 380 -24.55 15.91 2.42
N GLY A 381 -23.30 15.46 2.45
CA GLY A 381 -22.51 15.19 1.25
C GLY A 381 -23.13 14.09 0.38
N LEU A 382 -23.52 12.96 0.96
CA LEU A 382 -24.19 11.86 0.29
C LEU A 382 -25.54 12.32 -0.33
N ALA A 383 -26.38 12.99 0.45
CA ALA A 383 -27.67 13.49 0.00
C ALA A 383 -27.51 14.47 -1.17
N ARG A 384 -26.51 15.38 -1.09
CA ARG A 384 -26.18 16.34 -2.15
C ARG A 384 -25.78 15.64 -3.45
N LEU A 385 -24.90 14.62 -3.40
CA LEU A 385 -24.45 13.94 -4.62
C LEU A 385 -25.59 13.18 -5.31
N TRP A 386 -26.52 12.59 -4.58
CA TRP A 386 -27.71 11.98 -5.19
C TRP A 386 -28.75 13.00 -5.69
N ALA A 387 -28.80 14.19 -5.10
CA ALA A 387 -29.66 15.27 -5.58
C ALA A 387 -29.08 15.97 -6.82
N GLN A 388 -27.75 15.89 -7.01
CA GLN A 388 -27.00 16.56 -8.10
C GLN A 388 -26.10 15.54 -8.84
N PRO A 389 -26.67 14.65 -9.68
CA PRO A 389 -25.93 13.60 -10.38
C PRO A 389 -24.80 14.11 -11.26
N GLU A 390 -24.93 15.33 -11.79
CA GLU A 390 -23.89 16.00 -12.57
C GLU A 390 -22.63 16.30 -11.73
N VAL A 391 -22.81 16.65 -10.45
CA VAL A 391 -21.69 16.86 -9.51
C VAL A 391 -21.01 15.55 -9.20
N ALA A 392 -21.78 14.50 -8.93
CA ALA A 392 -21.25 13.15 -8.68
C ALA A 392 -20.45 12.63 -9.90
N THR A 393 -20.98 12.82 -11.11
CA THR A 393 -20.31 12.45 -12.37
C THR A 393 -19.02 13.24 -12.59
N ALA A 394 -19.05 14.54 -12.31
CA ALA A 394 -17.87 15.38 -12.43
C ALA A 394 -16.76 14.93 -11.46
N MET A 395 -17.11 14.62 -10.20
CA MET A 395 -16.16 14.09 -9.20
C MET A 395 -15.56 12.75 -9.65
N ALA A 396 -16.38 11.83 -10.10
CA ALA A 396 -15.96 10.53 -10.60
C ALA A 396 -14.98 10.67 -11.78
N THR A 397 -15.34 11.49 -12.77
CA THR A 397 -14.50 11.77 -13.95
C THR A 397 -13.18 12.43 -13.56
N ALA A 398 -13.19 13.34 -12.59
CA ALA A 398 -11.99 13.96 -12.07
C ALA A 398 -11.05 12.92 -11.41
N GLY A 399 -11.60 12.00 -10.63
CA GLY A 399 -10.84 10.89 -10.02
C GLY A 399 -10.19 9.99 -11.06
N GLU A 400 -10.95 9.55 -12.07
CA GLU A 400 -10.41 8.77 -13.18
C GLU A 400 -9.32 9.52 -13.96
N LYS A 401 -9.49 10.84 -14.15
CA LYS A 401 -8.49 11.68 -14.83
C LYS A 401 -7.18 11.74 -14.04
N VAL A 402 -7.25 11.85 -12.71
CA VAL A 402 -6.07 11.79 -11.83
C VAL A 402 -5.35 10.45 -12.00
N LEU A 403 -6.08 9.32 -12.01
CA LEU A 403 -5.46 8.03 -12.25
C LEU A 403 -4.80 7.97 -13.63
N ARG A 404 -5.53 8.29 -14.70
CA ARG A 404 -5.01 8.25 -16.09
C ARG A 404 -3.75 9.09 -16.26
N ASN A 405 -3.69 10.27 -15.68
CA ASN A 405 -2.54 11.17 -15.78
C ASN A 405 -1.29 10.62 -15.07
N ASN A 406 -1.47 9.74 -14.09
CA ASN A 406 -0.40 9.15 -13.30
C ASN A 406 -0.07 7.70 -13.70
N GLN A 407 -0.83 7.08 -14.60
CA GLN A 407 -0.61 5.72 -15.09
C GLN A 407 0.70 5.57 -15.88
N GLY A 408 1.13 4.32 -16.05
CA GLY A 408 2.35 3.96 -16.78
C GLY A 408 3.63 4.02 -15.92
N ALA A 409 3.51 4.32 -14.63
CA ALA A 409 4.64 4.31 -13.70
C ALA A 409 5.28 2.93 -13.60
N LEU A 410 4.46 1.88 -13.53
CA LEU A 410 4.93 0.49 -13.49
C LEU A 410 5.71 0.13 -14.76
N GLU A 411 5.21 0.48 -15.94
CA GLU A 411 5.91 0.19 -17.20
C GLU A 411 7.23 0.94 -17.32
N ARG A 412 7.25 2.23 -16.95
CA ARG A 412 8.51 3.01 -16.90
C ARG A 412 9.51 2.41 -15.91
N LEU A 413 9.03 1.94 -14.76
CA LEU A 413 9.85 1.27 -13.75
C LEU A 413 10.42 -0.05 -14.30
N LEU A 414 9.58 -0.91 -14.87
CA LEU A 414 10.00 -2.20 -15.44
C LEU A 414 10.99 -2.03 -16.60
N ALA A 415 10.78 -1.04 -17.47
CA ALA A 415 11.72 -0.70 -18.53
C ALA A 415 13.10 -0.27 -18.00
N GLY A 416 13.12 0.48 -16.88
CA GLY A 416 14.37 0.86 -16.20
C GLY A 416 15.07 -0.34 -15.58
N LEU A 417 14.35 -1.22 -14.90
CA LEU A 417 14.89 -2.46 -14.31
C LEU A 417 15.45 -3.41 -15.38
N ALA A 418 14.75 -3.54 -16.51
CA ALA A 418 15.22 -4.36 -17.64
C ALA A 418 16.55 -3.86 -18.21
N ARG A 419 16.75 -2.52 -18.30
CA ARG A 419 18.04 -1.93 -18.73
C ARG A 419 19.17 -2.28 -17.76
N LEU A 420 18.91 -2.34 -16.47
CA LEU A 420 19.91 -2.73 -15.47
C LEU A 420 20.22 -4.22 -15.54
N LEU A 421 19.23 -5.09 -15.77
CA LEU A 421 19.42 -6.52 -15.98
C LEU A 421 20.24 -6.82 -17.24
N GLY A 422 20.06 -6.06 -18.31
CA GLY A 422 20.84 -6.22 -19.56
C GLY A 422 22.29 -5.74 -19.49
N ARG A 423 22.64 -4.89 -18.50
CA ARG A 423 24.02 -4.41 -18.29
C ARG A 423 24.86 -5.35 -17.42
N GLY A 424 24.25 -6.31 -16.75
CA GLY A 424 24.90 -7.27 -15.84
C GLY A 424 25.16 -8.65 -16.46
N GLY A 425 25.17 -8.75 -17.78
CA GLY A 425 25.48 -9.96 -18.55
C GLY A 425 26.85 -9.90 -19.19
#